data_717c7e4442bf79358299bc14079e6b27
#
_entry.id   717c7e4442bf79358299bc14079e6b27
#
_cell.length_a   1.000
_cell.length_b   1.000
_cell.length_c   1.000
_cell.angle_alpha   90.00
_cell.angle_beta   90.00
_cell.angle_gamma   90.00
#
_symmetry.space_group_name_H-M   'P 1'
#
loop_
_entity.id
_entity.type
_entity.pdbx_description
1 polymer ?
#
loop_
_entity_poly.entity_id
_entity_poly.type
_entity_poly.pdbx_seq_one_letter_code
_entity_poly.pdbx_strand_id
1 'polypeptide(L)'
;MMNTMTTKTTVAIAVPLEAELVERIRAVDPAVTVLYEPELLPPERFPADHAGDPDFRRTPDQEERYWDMLNKAQVLYGFPNENPAGLARIAGSNPRLEWIHAMAAGAGGAVKASGLDAATLQKFKVTTSAGVHALPLAEFAALGILNGFKRSAELAQDQAARFWPGLRTPTRLVNGSRLVVTGLGEIGLETARIARALGMSVSGTKRTVEKIDGIEEVTDNDGLAGLLGTADAVVNTLPGTPYTEKLFGRDAFAAMKPGTVFVNVGRGTVVDEEALLEALGNGQVSYACLDVFAVEPLPQDSPLWTHSRVMVSPHTSALSAAENRLIADRFCSNLRTHLDGGELPHLVDTVHFY
;
A
#
# COMPACT_ATOMS: atom_id res chain seq x y z
N MET A 1 46.75 -11.01 -3.91
CA MET A 1 45.41 -11.19 -4.47
C MET A 1 44.63 -12.10 -3.54
N MET A 2 43.86 -11.55 -2.63
CA MET A 2 42.97 -12.35 -1.81
C MET A 2 41.82 -12.83 -2.69
N ASN A 3 41.75 -14.13 -2.90
CA ASN A 3 40.64 -14.80 -3.57
C ASN A 3 39.44 -14.74 -2.61
N THR A 4 38.62 -13.70 -2.69
CA THR A 4 37.32 -13.64 -2.01
C THR A 4 36.49 -14.75 -2.63
N MET A 5 36.36 -15.88 -1.94
CA MET A 5 35.32 -16.87 -2.25
C MET A 5 34.00 -16.15 -2.19
N THR A 6 33.43 -15.84 -3.33
CA THR A 6 32.06 -15.29 -3.41
C THR A 6 31.11 -16.35 -2.87
N THR A 7 30.62 -16.13 -1.67
CA THR A 7 29.66 -17.05 -1.03
C THR A 7 28.40 -17.06 -1.89
N LYS A 8 28.05 -18.24 -2.43
CA LYS A 8 26.83 -18.39 -3.24
C LYS A 8 25.61 -18.18 -2.35
N THR A 9 24.77 -17.20 -2.71
CA THR A 9 23.47 -16.96 -2.04
C THR A 9 22.38 -17.68 -2.80
N THR A 10 21.61 -18.51 -2.10
CA THR A 10 20.47 -19.22 -2.68
C THR A 10 19.19 -18.48 -2.34
N VAL A 11 18.45 -18.09 -3.36
CA VAL A 11 17.11 -17.47 -3.28
C VAL A 11 16.08 -18.52 -3.68
N ALA A 12 15.03 -18.72 -2.89
CA ALA A 12 13.87 -19.49 -3.32
C ALA A 12 12.64 -18.59 -3.48
N ILE A 13 11.90 -18.80 -4.55
CA ILE A 13 10.66 -18.08 -4.83
C ILE A 13 9.51 -18.93 -4.31
N ALA A 14 8.80 -18.42 -3.30
CA ALA A 14 7.76 -19.14 -2.55
C ALA A 14 6.33 -18.82 -3.02
N VAL A 15 6.17 -17.89 -3.98
CA VAL A 15 4.89 -17.41 -4.52
C VAL A 15 4.92 -17.44 -6.05
N PRO A 16 3.78 -17.43 -6.73
CA PRO A 16 3.73 -17.32 -8.19
C PRO A 16 4.49 -16.08 -8.68
N LEU A 17 5.24 -16.24 -9.77
CA LEU A 17 5.99 -15.16 -10.39
C LEU A 17 6.24 -15.48 -11.87
N GLU A 18 6.16 -14.47 -12.73
CA GLU A 18 6.45 -14.58 -14.15
C GLU A 18 7.91 -14.95 -14.41
N ALA A 19 8.14 -15.82 -15.39
CA ALA A 19 9.49 -16.31 -15.73
C ALA A 19 10.48 -15.19 -16.03
N GLU A 20 10.03 -14.10 -16.66
CA GLU A 20 10.86 -12.92 -16.94
C GLU A 20 11.38 -12.28 -15.66
N LEU A 21 10.55 -12.18 -14.62
CA LEU A 21 10.93 -11.60 -13.33
C LEU A 21 11.84 -12.53 -12.54
N VAL A 22 11.67 -13.86 -12.67
CA VAL A 22 12.61 -14.84 -12.12
C VAL A 22 14.00 -14.66 -12.73
N GLU A 23 14.10 -14.51 -14.07
CA GLU A 23 15.37 -14.24 -14.74
C GLU A 23 15.99 -12.90 -14.31
N ARG A 24 15.17 -11.89 -14.04
CA ARG A 24 15.62 -10.61 -13.51
C ARG A 24 16.27 -10.76 -12.11
N ILE A 25 15.68 -11.59 -11.26
CA ILE A 25 16.28 -11.91 -9.94
C ILE A 25 17.61 -12.66 -10.11
N ARG A 26 17.69 -13.63 -11.05
CA ARG A 26 18.94 -14.33 -11.37
C ARG A 26 20.05 -13.41 -11.85
N ALA A 27 19.68 -12.38 -12.61
CA ALA A 27 20.62 -11.42 -13.18
C ALA A 27 21.17 -10.40 -12.16
N VAL A 28 20.70 -10.39 -10.91
CA VAL A 28 21.19 -9.46 -9.88
C VAL A 28 22.68 -9.65 -9.64
N ASP A 29 23.12 -10.89 -9.49
CA ASP A 29 24.54 -11.20 -9.30
C ASP A 29 24.87 -12.65 -9.75
N PRO A 30 26.04 -12.92 -10.36
CA PRO A 30 26.45 -14.27 -10.74
C PRO A 30 26.59 -15.26 -9.56
N ALA A 31 26.72 -14.77 -8.32
CA ALA A 31 26.76 -15.59 -7.13
C ALA A 31 25.35 -16.00 -6.63
N VAL A 32 24.29 -15.48 -7.22
CA VAL A 32 22.91 -15.83 -6.87
C VAL A 32 22.47 -17.09 -7.60
N THR A 33 21.96 -18.05 -6.84
CA THR A 33 21.26 -19.22 -7.36
C THR A 33 19.79 -19.09 -7.04
N VAL A 34 18.90 -19.07 -8.04
CA VAL A 34 17.45 -18.98 -7.86
C VAL A 34 16.81 -20.36 -8.03
N LEU A 35 16.12 -20.80 -6.99
CA LEU A 35 15.28 -22.00 -6.97
C LEU A 35 13.84 -21.59 -7.23
N TYR A 36 13.25 -22.13 -8.30
CA TYR A 36 11.89 -21.83 -8.70
C TYR A 36 11.31 -23.02 -9.47
N GLU A 37 10.24 -23.60 -8.95
CA GLU A 37 9.50 -24.71 -9.54
C GLU A 37 8.03 -24.31 -9.62
N PRO A 38 7.60 -23.67 -10.74
CA PRO A 38 6.26 -23.10 -10.86
C PRO A 38 5.12 -24.12 -10.69
N GLU A 39 5.37 -25.40 -11.02
CA GLU A 39 4.40 -26.48 -10.83
C GLU A 39 4.12 -26.80 -9.35
N LEU A 40 4.94 -26.29 -8.43
CA LEU A 40 4.73 -26.41 -6.99
C LEU A 40 3.96 -25.24 -6.39
N LEU A 41 3.62 -24.23 -7.20
CA LEU A 41 2.95 -23.00 -6.76
C LEU A 41 1.50 -22.97 -7.29
N PRO A 42 0.56 -22.35 -6.56
CA PRO A 42 -0.79 -22.18 -7.06
C PRO A 42 -0.81 -21.26 -8.28
N PRO A 43 -1.66 -21.51 -9.29
CA PRO A 43 -1.83 -20.60 -10.41
C PRO A 43 -2.44 -19.27 -9.95
N GLU A 44 -1.96 -18.15 -10.50
CA GLU A 44 -2.57 -16.85 -10.29
C GLU A 44 -3.96 -16.78 -10.96
N ARG A 45 -4.95 -16.21 -10.26
CA ARG A 45 -6.30 -15.95 -10.78
C ARG A 45 -6.42 -14.57 -11.44
N PHE A 46 -5.54 -13.65 -11.02
CA PHE A 46 -5.41 -12.28 -11.51
C PHE A 46 -3.95 -11.79 -11.31
N PRO A 47 -3.51 -10.72 -11.96
CA PRO A 47 -2.17 -10.19 -11.78
C PRO A 47 -1.84 -9.92 -10.31
N ALA A 48 -0.66 -10.35 -9.85
CA ALA A 48 -0.19 -10.22 -8.46
C ALA A 48 -1.02 -10.98 -7.41
N ASP A 49 -1.68 -12.06 -7.81
CA ASP A 49 -2.33 -12.98 -6.88
C ASP A 49 -1.30 -13.91 -6.22
N HIS A 50 -0.53 -13.36 -5.28
CA HIS A 50 0.56 -14.09 -4.63
C HIS A 50 0.09 -15.30 -3.82
N ALA A 51 -1.16 -15.31 -3.36
CA ALA A 51 -1.76 -16.47 -2.69
C ALA A 51 -2.20 -17.54 -3.68
N GLY A 52 -2.53 -17.16 -4.92
CA GLY A 52 -3.00 -18.04 -6.00
C GLY A 52 -4.35 -18.70 -5.73
N ASP A 53 -4.65 -19.70 -6.53
CA ASP A 53 -5.91 -20.43 -6.44
C ASP A 53 -6.04 -21.16 -5.08
N PRO A 54 -7.06 -20.84 -4.26
CA PRO A 54 -7.28 -21.47 -2.95
C PRO A 54 -7.61 -22.96 -3.04
N ASP A 55 -8.01 -23.45 -4.20
CA ASP A 55 -8.32 -24.87 -4.42
C ASP A 55 -7.09 -25.68 -4.86
N PHE A 56 -5.97 -25.03 -5.12
CA PHE A 56 -4.73 -25.72 -5.45
C PHE A 56 -4.24 -26.59 -4.30
N ARG A 57 -3.89 -27.82 -4.63
CA ARG A 57 -3.33 -28.78 -3.66
C ARG A 57 -2.12 -29.49 -4.27
N ARG A 58 -1.02 -29.49 -3.54
CA ARG A 58 0.16 -30.30 -3.87
C ARG A 58 -0.12 -31.77 -3.53
N THR A 59 0.38 -32.67 -4.37
CA THR A 59 0.52 -34.08 -3.96
C THR A 59 1.55 -34.20 -2.82
N PRO A 60 1.59 -35.32 -2.08
CA PRO A 60 2.60 -35.50 -1.03
C PRO A 60 4.05 -35.29 -1.51
N ASP A 61 4.40 -35.81 -2.70
CA ASP A 61 5.71 -35.67 -3.30
C ASP A 61 6.00 -34.21 -3.68
N GLN A 62 5.01 -33.47 -4.20
CA GLN A 62 5.14 -32.04 -4.50
C GLN A 62 5.28 -31.22 -3.23
N GLU A 63 4.57 -31.57 -2.16
CA GLU A 63 4.68 -30.87 -0.87
C GLU A 63 6.08 -31.07 -0.27
N GLU A 64 6.64 -32.29 -0.32
CA GLU A 64 7.99 -32.56 0.11
C GLU A 64 9.03 -31.75 -0.71
N ARG A 65 8.93 -31.79 -2.04
CA ARG A 65 9.80 -31.03 -2.95
C ARG A 65 9.74 -29.52 -2.67
N TYR A 66 8.53 -28.98 -2.44
CA TYR A 66 8.34 -27.55 -2.15
C TYR A 66 9.10 -27.14 -0.89
N TRP A 67 8.93 -27.87 0.22
CA TRP A 67 9.64 -27.54 1.46
C TRP A 67 11.14 -27.80 1.38
N ASP A 68 11.55 -28.83 0.65
CA ASP A 68 12.98 -29.09 0.38
C ASP A 68 13.63 -27.96 -0.41
N MET A 69 12.93 -27.42 -1.41
CA MET A 69 13.38 -26.24 -2.16
C MET A 69 13.57 -25.04 -1.24
N LEU A 70 12.57 -24.72 -0.42
CA LEU A 70 12.63 -23.57 0.49
C LEU A 70 13.68 -23.71 1.58
N ASN A 71 13.87 -24.92 2.12
CA ASN A 71 14.86 -25.21 3.17
C ASN A 71 16.33 -25.11 2.69
N LYS A 72 16.58 -25.05 1.38
CA LYS A 72 17.92 -24.84 0.81
C LYS A 72 18.31 -23.38 0.71
N ALA A 73 17.37 -22.46 0.84
CA ALA A 73 17.56 -21.04 0.58
C ALA A 73 18.00 -20.26 1.82
N GLN A 74 18.85 -19.25 1.62
CA GLN A 74 19.11 -18.19 2.60
C GLN A 74 18.10 -17.06 2.50
N VAL A 75 17.55 -16.83 1.30
CA VAL A 75 16.64 -15.72 1.02
C VAL A 75 15.36 -16.27 0.41
N LEU A 76 14.21 -15.77 0.87
CA LEU A 76 12.91 -16.10 0.27
C LEU A 76 12.26 -14.87 -0.34
N TYR A 77 11.70 -15.06 -1.53
CA TYR A 77 10.77 -14.15 -2.17
C TYR A 77 9.34 -14.63 -1.90
N GLY A 78 8.63 -13.97 -1.00
CA GLY A 78 7.30 -14.33 -0.49
C GLY A 78 7.32 -15.23 0.75
N PHE A 79 6.23 -15.16 1.51
CA PHE A 79 5.98 -16.13 2.58
C PHE A 79 5.54 -17.47 1.97
N PRO A 80 6.01 -18.62 2.49
CA PRO A 80 5.49 -19.91 2.04
C PRO A 80 3.98 -19.98 2.17
N ASN A 81 3.30 -20.35 1.07
CA ASN A 81 1.83 -20.37 0.95
C ASN A 81 1.15 -19.02 1.25
N GLU A 82 1.89 -17.93 1.25
CA GLU A 82 1.46 -16.55 1.55
C GLU A 82 0.63 -16.47 2.86
N ASN A 83 1.03 -17.24 3.88
CA ASN A 83 0.31 -17.25 5.16
C ASN A 83 1.25 -17.37 6.38
N PRO A 84 0.74 -16.99 7.59
CA PRO A 84 1.51 -17.05 8.83
C PRO A 84 2.02 -18.45 9.23
N ALA A 85 1.27 -19.50 8.91
CA ALA A 85 1.66 -20.89 9.24
C ALA A 85 2.87 -21.33 8.39
N GLY A 86 2.91 -20.91 7.11
CA GLY A 86 4.05 -21.13 6.23
C GLY A 86 5.31 -20.44 6.76
N LEU A 87 5.17 -19.19 7.21
CA LEU A 87 6.26 -18.44 7.85
C LEU A 87 6.77 -19.15 9.12
N ALA A 88 5.86 -19.59 10.00
CA ALA A 88 6.24 -20.30 11.22
C ALA A 88 6.98 -21.61 10.90
N ARG A 89 6.50 -22.38 9.91
CA ARG A 89 7.13 -23.64 9.50
C ARG A 89 8.54 -23.43 8.97
N ILE A 90 8.74 -22.48 8.03
CA ILE A 90 10.07 -22.26 7.44
C ILE A 90 11.06 -21.71 8.46
N ALA A 91 10.63 -20.85 9.36
CA ALA A 91 11.49 -20.34 10.44
C ALA A 91 11.96 -21.44 11.40
N GLY A 92 11.13 -22.49 11.61
CA GLY A 92 11.48 -23.64 12.44
C GLY A 92 12.30 -24.71 11.73
N SER A 93 12.19 -24.83 10.39
CA SER A 93 12.81 -25.92 9.62
C SER A 93 14.08 -25.51 8.85
N ASN A 94 14.26 -24.22 8.55
CA ASN A 94 15.40 -23.73 7.76
C ASN A 94 16.46 -23.01 8.63
N PRO A 95 17.54 -23.70 9.03
CA PRO A 95 18.62 -23.06 9.82
C PRO A 95 19.49 -22.11 9.02
N ARG A 96 19.33 -22.03 7.70
CA ARG A 96 20.11 -21.16 6.80
C ARG A 96 19.38 -19.86 6.47
N LEU A 97 18.13 -19.71 6.91
CA LEU A 97 17.29 -18.56 6.58
C LEU A 97 17.89 -17.28 7.15
N GLU A 98 18.18 -16.32 6.29
CA GLU A 98 18.75 -15.03 6.64
C GLU A 98 17.76 -13.88 6.39
N TRP A 99 16.93 -13.99 5.34
CA TRP A 99 16.03 -12.93 4.96
C TRP A 99 14.80 -13.45 4.18
N ILE A 100 13.63 -12.86 4.46
CA ILE A 100 12.40 -13.04 3.67
C ILE A 100 11.91 -11.68 3.21
N HIS A 101 11.55 -11.54 1.94
CA HIS A 101 10.85 -10.38 1.41
C HIS A 101 9.38 -10.69 1.28
N ALA A 102 8.54 -10.01 2.05
CA ALA A 102 7.08 -10.19 2.01
C ALA A 102 6.45 -9.39 0.86
N MET A 103 5.43 -9.95 0.22
CA MET A 103 4.72 -9.33 -0.90
C MET A 103 3.92 -8.10 -0.46
N ALA A 104 3.28 -8.17 0.70
CA ALA A 104 2.48 -7.06 1.23
C ALA A 104 3.30 -5.96 1.90
N ALA A 105 2.88 -4.71 1.76
CA ALA A 105 3.43 -3.59 2.53
C ALA A 105 3.15 -3.73 4.04
N GLY A 106 1.99 -4.29 4.42
CA GLY A 106 1.54 -4.49 5.82
C GLY A 106 1.86 -5.87 6.38
N ALA A 107 2.97 -6.50 6.00
CA ALA A 107 3.31 -7.86 6.39
C ALA A 107 3.56 -8.09 7.90
N GLY A 108 3.74 -7.03 8.68
CA GLY A 108 3.91 -7.12 10.15
C GLY A 108 2.77 -7.86 10.84
N GLY A 109 1.53 -7.70 10.36
CA GLY A 109 0.37 -8.45 10.86
C GLY A 109 0.51 -9.98 10.68
N ALA A 110 1.01 -10.43 9.52
CA ALA A 110 1.27 -11.83 9.25
C ALA A 110 2.43 -12.38 10.09
N VAL A 111 3.48 -11.57 10.30
CA VAL A 111 4.60 -11.92 11.20
C VAL A 111 4.10 -12.10 12.62
N LYS A 112 3.27 -11.19 13.13
CA LYS A 112 2.62 -11.34 14.45
C LYS A 112 1.76 -12.59 14.56
N ALA A 113 0.93 -12.83 13.54
CA ALA A 113 0.02 -13.98 13.49
C ALA A 113 0.75 -15.33 13.36
N SER A 114 2.02 -15.34 12.95
CA SER A 114 2.84 -16.57 12.91
C SER A 114 3.14 -17.15 14.28
N GLY A 115 3.00 -16.37 15.33
CA GLY A 115 3.25 -16.81 16.70
C GLY A 115 4.73 -17.09 17.04
N LEU A 116 5.66 -16.65 16.16
CA LEU A 116 7.10 -16.80 16.39
C LEU A 116 7.55 -15.95 17.59
N ASP A 117 8.41 -16.51 18.42
CA ASP A 117 9.01 -15.80 19.54
C ASP A 117 10.10 -14.82 19.08
N ALA A 118 10.44 -13.87 19.96
CA ALA A 118 11.44 -12.86 19.67
C ALA A 118 12.82 -13.44 19.34
N ALA A 119 13.21 -14.55 19.97
CA ALA A 119 14.50 -15.20 19.74
C ALA A 119 14.57 -15.81 18.32
N THR A 120 13.47 -16.36 17.83
CA THR A 120 13.35 -16.87 16.47
C THR A 120 13.33 -15.73 15.45
N LEU A 121 12.58 -14.65 15.70
CA LEU A 121 12.51 -13.48 14.81
C LEU A 121 13.84 -12.72 14.69
N GLN A 122 14.75 -12.87 15.65
CA GLN A 122 16.09 -12.29 15.57
C GLN A 122 17.05 -13.07 14.66
N LYS A 123 16.71 -14.30 14.25
CA LYS A 123 17.59 -15.14 13.42
C LYS A 123 17.58 -14.77 11.93
N PHE A 124 16.53 -14.12 11.46
CA PHE A 124 16.38 -13.71 10.08
C PHE A 124 15.67 -12.36 9.99
N LYS A 125 15.82 -11.69 8.87
CA LYS A 125 15.18 -10.40 8.60
C LYS A 125 13.88 -10.63 7.83
N VAL A 126 12.90 -9.74 8.02
CA VAL A 126 11.70 -9.67 7.17
C VAL A 126 11.59 -8.24 6.64
N THR A 127 11.61 -8.08 5.32
CA THR A 127 11.29 -6.81 4.67
C THR A 127 9.92 -6.86 4.03
N THR A 128 9.29 -5.70 3.89
CA THR A 128 8.00 -5.57 3.23
C THR A 128 8.13 -4.93 1.86
N SER A 129 7.09 -5.03 1.03
CA SER A 129 6.94 -4.28 -0.21
C SER A 129 6.39 -2.86 0.02
N ALA A 130 6.65 -2.27 1.21
CA ALA A 130 6.29 -0.88 1.47
C ALA A 130 6.88 0.03 0.37
N GLY A 131 6.10 1.01 -0.07
CA GLY A 131 6.45 1.93 -1.14
C GLY A 131 6.21 1.42 -2.57
N VAL A 132 6.10 0.13 -2.79
CA VAL A 132 5.76 -0.43 -4.12
C VAL A 132 4.40 0.08 -4.60
N HIS A 133 3.46 0.20 -3.68
CA HIS A 133 2.11 0.68 -3.95
C HIS A 133 1.97 2.22 -3.89
N ALA A 134 3.06 2.96 -3.64
CA ALA A 134 2.98 4.42 -3.47
C ALA A 134 2.48 5.10 -4.74
N LEU A 135 3.01 4.73 -5.90
CA LEU A 135 2.61 5.33 -7.18
C LEU A 135 1.15 5.05 -7.55
N PRO A 136 0.66 3.80 -7.61
CA PRO A 136 -0.75 3.57 -7.96
C PRO A 136 -1.72 4.21 -6.98
N LEU A 137 -1.44 4.19 -5.67
CA LEU A 137 -2.26 4.86 -4.67
C LEU A 137 -2.26 6.39 -4.84
N ALA A 138 -1.12 6.98 -5.17
CA ALA A 138 -1.01 8.42 -5.44
C ALA A 138 -1.74 8.82 -6.73
N GLU A 139 -1.70 7.99 -7.77
CA GLU A 139 -2.48 8.17 -9.00
C GLU A 139 -3.99 8.10 -8.72
N PHE A 140 -4.43 7.14 -7.91
CA PHE A 140 -5.83 7.04 -7.49
C PHE A 140 -6.25 8.26 -6.64
N ALA A 141 -5.39 8.74 -5.75
CA ALA A 141 -5.64 9.96 -5.00
C ALA A 141 -5.78 11.18 -5.91
N ALA A 142 -4.93 11.30 -6.92
CA ALA A 142 -5.02 12.35 -7.93
C ALA A 142 -6.32 12.26 -8.74
N LEU A 143 -6.76 11.05 -9.12
CA LEU A 143 -8.06 10.81 -9.75
C LEU A 143 -9.19 11.32 -8.86
N GLY A 144 -9.18 11.00 -7.56
CA GLY A 144 -10.18 11.46 -6.61
C GLY A 144 -10.23 13.00 -6.52
N ILE A 145 -9.08 13.65 -6.44
CA ILE A 145 -8.99 15.13 -6.46
C ILE A 145 -9.59 15.68 -7.75
N LEU A 146 -9.15 15.19 -8.91
CA LEU A 146 -9.64 15.64 -10.21
C LEU A 146 -11.15 15.45 -10.36
N ASN A 147 -11.68 14.29 -9.96
CA ASN A 147 -13.10 13.98 -9.98
C ASN A 147 -13.94 15.00 -9.18
N GLY A 148 -13.52 15.32 -7.95
CA GLY A 148 -14.20 16.29 -7.13
C GLY A 148 -14.13 17.71 -7.71
N PHE A 149 -12.96 18.15 -8.17
CA PHE A 149 -12.78 19.48 -8.76
C PHE A 149 -13.52 19.66 -10.08
N LYS A 150 -13.64 18.59 -10.90
CA LYS A 150 -14.30 18.63 -12.21
C LYS A 150 -15.74 18.15 -12.18
N ARG A 151 -16.27 17.79 -10.98
CA ARG A 151 -17.66 17.36 -10.80
C ARG A 151 -18.01 16.15 -11.68
N SER A 152 -17.09 15.20 -11.79
CA SER A 152 -17.23 14.06 -12.71
C SER A 152 -18.46 13.20 -12.41
N ALA A 153 -18.86 13.07 -11.14
CA ALA A 153 -20.06 12.34 -10.75
C ALA A 153 -21.35 12.97 -11.30
N GLU A 154 -21.45 14.31 -11.26
CA GLU A 154 -22.59 15.01 -11.83
C GLU A 154 -22.61 14.92 -13.36
N LEU A 155 -21.43 15.04 -14.00
CA LEU A 155 -21.32 14.85 -15.44
C LEU A 155 -21.74 13.44 -15.87
N ALA A 156 -21.40 12.43 -15.09
CA ALA A 156 -21.83 11.04 -15.33
C ALA A 156 -23.35 10.87 -15.19
N GLN A 157 -23.96 11.52 -14.20
CA GLN A 157 -25.42 11.53 -14.01
C GLN A 157 -26.14 12.23 -15.18
N ASP A 158 -25.65 13.41 -15.58
CA ASP A 158 -26.21 14.16 -16.72
C ASP A 158 -26.12 13.32 -18.00
N GLN A 159 -24.96 12.66 -18.23
CA GLN A 159 -24.77 11.76 -19.37
C GLN A 159 -25.74 10.59 -19.35
N ALA A 160 -25.91 9.93 -18.20
CA ALA A 160 -26.82 8.78 -18.04
C ALA A 160 -28.29 9.21 -18.27
N ALA A 161 -28.65 10.40 -17.79
CA ALA A 161 -29.97 10.99 -18.00
C ALA A 161 -30.18 11.60 -19.40
N ARG A 162 -29.13 11.65 -20.24
CA ARG A 162 -29.13 12.37 -21.53
C ARG A 162 -29.56 13.82 -21.37
N PHE A 163 -29.18 14.43 -20.26
CA PHE A 163 -29.54 15.79 -19.90
C PHE A 163 -28.43 16.76 -20.28
N TRP A 164 -28.77 17.81 -21.01
CA TRP A 164 -27.90 18.93 -21.32
C TRP A 164 -28.36 20.15 -20.56
N PRO A 165 -27.67 20.57 -19.48
CA PRO A 165 -28.11 21.66 -18.65
C PRO A 165 -28.09 22.99 -19.43
N GLY A 166 -29.18 23.77 -19.31
CA GLY A 166 -29.28 25.10 -19.93
C GLY A 166 -28.36 26.13 -19.27
N LEU A 167 -28.11 25.99 -17.96
CA LEU A 167 -27.15 26.80 -17.21
C LEU A 167 -25.83 26.02 -17.06
N ARG A 168 -24.73 26.69 -17.42
CA ARG A 168 -23.40 26.11 -17.28
C ARG A 168 -22.87 26.32 -15.85
N THR A 169 -22.59 25.25 -15.15
CA THR A 169 -21.96 25.31 -13.82
C THR A 169 -20.45 25.24 -13.95
N PRO A 170 -19.71 26.25 -13.43
CA PRO A 170 -18.27 26.26 -13.51
C PRO A 170 -17.64 25.15 -12.65
N THR A 171 -16.52 24.59 -13.10
CA THR A 171 -15.68 23.69 -12.31
C THR A 171 -14.53 24.47 -11.64
N ARG A 172 -13.95 23.89 -10.60
CA ARG A 172 -12.78 24.49 -9.94
C ARG A 172 -11.48 24.18 -10.71
N LEU A 173 -10.50 25.06 -10.62
CA LEU A 173 -9.13 24.79 -11.08
C LEU A 173 -8.37 24.04 -9.97
N VAL A 174 -7.61 23.03 -10.36
CA VAL A 174 -6.67 22.35 -9.46
C VAL A 174 -5.40 23.20 -9.28
N ASN A 175 -4.93 23.79 -10.36
CA ASN A 175 -3.80 24.71 -10.31
C ASN A 175 -4.09 25.90 -9.37
N GLY A 176 -3.16 26.18 -8.46
CA GLY A 176 -3.29 27.23 -7.44
C GLY A 176 -4.13 26.84 -6.22
N SER A 177 -4.65 25.61 -6.15
CA SER A 177 -5.37 25.11 -4.97
C SER A 177 -4.43 24.46 -3.95
N ARG A 178 -4.93 24.21 -2.74
CA ARG A 178 -4.17 23.66 -1.61
C ARG A 178 -4.59 22.23 -1.29
N LEU A 179 -3.59 21.36 -1.21
CA LEU A 179 -3.73 19.97 -0.76
C LEU A 179 -3.16 19.82 0.65
N VAL A 180 -3.89 19.15 1.53
CA VAL A 180 -3.35 18.62 2.77
C VAL A 180 -3.24 17.10 2.66
N VAL A 181 -2.04 16.57 2.93
CA VAL A 181 -1.78 15.12 2.98
C VAL A 181 -1.57 14.72 4.43
N THR A 182 -2.45 13.86 4.96
CA THR A 182 -2.22 13.28 6.28
C THR A 182 -1.39 12.00 6.14
N GLY A 183 -0.19 12.05 6.72
CA GLY A 183 0.79 10.97 6.60
C GLY A 183 1.78 11.17 5.44
N LEU A 184 2.77 12.06 5.62
CA LEU A 184 3.86 12.26 4.66
C LEU A 184 4.90 11.14 4.72
N GLY A 185 4.42 9.88 4.53
CA GLY A 185 5.21 8.70 4.21
C GLY A 185 5.38 8.54 2.68
N GLU A 186 5.74 7.36 2.20
CA GLU A 186 6.00 7.14 0.77
C GLU A 186 4.78 7.44 -0.11
N ILE A 187 3.58 6.97 0.27
CA ILE A 187 2.33 7.26 -0.46
C ILE A 187 2.03 8.76 -0.44
N GLY A 188 2.15 9.38 0.74
CA GLY A 188 1.86 10.80 0.90
C GLY A 188 2.83 11.69 0.12
N LEU A 189 4.13 11.35 0.11
CA LEU A 189 5.15 12.10 -0.64
C LEU A 189 4.96 11.93 -2.16
N GLU A 190 4.59 10.74 -2.62
CA GLU A 190 4.30 10.52 -4.03
C GLU A 190 3.00 11.25 -4.45
N THR A 191 1.97 11.24 -3.60
CA THR A 191 0.76 12.05 -3.79
C THR A 191 1.10 13.55 -3.86
N ALA A 192 1.95 14.04 -2.98
CA ALA A 192 2.42 15.41 -2.98
C ALA A 192 3.17 15.76 -4.28
N ARG A 193 4.02 14.85 -4.77
CA ARG A 193 4.75 15.03 -6.03
C ARG A 193 3.79 15.21 -7.21
N ILE A 194 2.78 14.33 -7.32
CA ILE A 194 1.78 14.40 -8.40
C ILE A 194 0.93 15.67 -8.28
N ALA A 195 0.47 16.02 -7.07
CA ALA A 195 -0.35 17.20 -6.84
C ALA A 195 0.41 18.50 -7.18
N ARG A 196 1.70 18.59 -6.85
CA ARG A 196 2.56 19.70 -7.24
C ARG A 196 2.73 19.82 -8.75
N ALA A 197 2.83 18.70 -9.46
CA ALA A 197 2.86 18.69 -10.92
C ALA A 197 1.55 19.22 -11.55
N LEU A 198 0.42 19.08 -10.83
CA LEU A 198 -0.87 19.67 -11.19
C LEU A 198 -0.98 21.16 -10.78
N GLY A 199 0.04 21.71 -10.14
CA GLY A 199 0.10 23.13 -9.71
C GLY A 199 -0.56 23.38 -8.36
N MET A 200 -0.74 22.36 -7.51
CA MET A 200 -1.20 22.54 -6.12
C MET A 200 -0.04 22.92 -5.20
N SER A 201 -0.31 23.71 -4.19
CA SER A 201 0.54 23.79 -3.01
C SER A 201 0.19 22.65 -2.04
N VAL A 202 1.19 22.10 -1.34
CA VAL A 202 1.00 20.93 -0.49
C VAL A 202 1.55 21.20 0.91
N SER A 203 0.71 20.91 1.91
CA SER A 203 1.08 20.82 3.33
C SER A 203 0.65 19.44 3.86
N GLY A 204 1.15 19.03 5.02
CA GLY A 204 0.71 17.73 5.54
C GLY A 204 1.22 17.40 6.93
N THR A 205 0.85 16.20 7.38
CA THR A 205 1.25 15.72 8.72
C THR A 205 2.29 14.61 8.66
N LYS A 206 3.18 14.61 9.65
CA LYS A 206 4.17 13.57 9.87
C LYS A 206 4.41 13.40 11.37
N ARG A 207 4.60 12.18 11.85
CA ARG A 207 4.85 11.88 13.25
C ARG A 207 6.09 12.63 13.79
N THR A 208 7.17 12.64 13.03
CA THR A 208 8.35 13.46 13.30
C THR A 208 8.30 14.67 12.39
N VAL A 209 8.06 15.85 12.98
CA VAL A 209 7.98 17.09 12.23
C VAL A 209 9.36 17.50 11.75
N GLU A 210 9.53 17.58 10.45
CA GLU A 210 10.75 17.98 9.79
C GLU A 210 10.44 18.72 8.48
N LYS A 211 11.34 19.57 8.05
CA LYS A 211 11.20 20.24 6.76
C LYS A 211 11.38 19.24 5.62
N ILE A 212 10.40 19.19 4.70
CA ILE A 212 10.42 18.36 3.51
C ILE A 212 10.42 19.25 2.28
N ASP A 213 11.33 18.97 1.34
CA ASP A 213 11.44 19.79 0.13
C ASP A 213 10.15 19.72 -0.70
N GLY A 214 9.66 20.89 -1.05
CA GLY A 214 8.42 21.06 -1.82
C GLY A 214 7.12 20.87 -1.03
N ILE A 215 7.18 20.74 0.29
CA ILE A 215 6.02 20.81 1.20
C ILE A 215 6.06 22.15 1.92
N GLU A 216 4.96 22.93 1.86
CA GLU A 216 4.91 24.28 2.42
C GLU A 216 4.95 24.25 3.95
N GLU A 217 4.18 23.35 4.56
CA GLU A 217 4.08 23.21 6.00
C GLU A 217 3.96 21.73 6.40
N VAL A 218 4.75 21.30 7.37
CA VAL A 218 4.68 19.98 7.99
C VAL A 218 4.38 20.16 9.47
N THR A 219 3.36 19.47 9.96
CA THR A 219 2.98 19.43 11.38
C THR A 219 2.77 17.99 11.83
N ASP A 220 2.51 17.78 13.11
CA ASP A 220 1.95 16.53 13.62
C ASP A 220 0.41 16.52 13.54
N ASN A 221 -0.22 15.51 14.12
CA ASN A 221 -1.69 15.44 14.10
C ASN A 221 -2.38 16.51 14.96
N ASP A 222 -1.68 17.09 15.95
CA ASP A 222 -2.24 18.15 16.79
C ASP A 222 -2.40 19.45 16.00
N GLY A 223 -1.52 19.71 15.04
CA GLY A 223 -1.62 20.84 14.12
C GLY A 223 -2.55 20.64 12.92
N LEU A 224 -3.12 19.45 12.74
CA LEU A 224 -3.95 19.10 11.58
C LEU A 224 -5.12 20.06 11.36
N ALA A 225 -5.83 20.44 12.41
CA ALA A 225 -7.02 21.31 12.32
C ALA A 225 -6.69 22.65 11.65
N GLY A 226 -5.50 23.21 11.90
CA GLY A 226 -5.03 24.45 11.25
C GLY A 226 -4.85 24.28 9.74
N LEU A 227 -4.31 23.16 9.30
CA LEU A 227 -4.15 22.85 7.88
C LEU A 227 -5.49 22.64 7.18
N LEU A 228 -6.43 21.91 7.81
CA LEU A 228 -7.74 21.58 7.25
C LEU A 228 -8.54 22.83 6.87
N GLY A 229 -8.46 23.91 7.68
CA GLY A 229 -9.16 25.15 7.41
C GLY A 229 -8.74 25.89 6.13
N THR A 230 -7.60 25.52 5.54
CA THR A 230 -7.08 26.11 4.30
C THR A 230 -7.15 25.18 3.10
N ALA A 231 -7.46 23.90 3.31
CA ALA A 231 -7.41 22.85 2.30
C ALA A 231 -8.57 22.93 1.29
N ASP A 232 -8.25 22.85 0.00
CA ASP A 232 -9.23 22.61 -1.08
C ASP A 232 -9.43 21.11 -1.34
N ALA A 233 -8.40 20.30 -0.99
CA ALA A 233 -8.45 18.87 -0.99
C ALA A 233 -7.68 18.29 0.22
N VAL A 234 -8.10 17.15 0.71
CA VAL A 234 -7.44 16.38 1.78
C VAL A 234 -7.27 14.94 1.30
N VAL A 235 -6.05 14.41 1.42
CA VAL A 235 -5.75 13.00 1.13
C VAL A 235 -5.25 12.33 2.40
N ASN A 236 -5.96 11.30 2.86
CA ASN A 236 -5.52 10.47 3.96
C ASN A 236 -4.72 9.27 3.45
N THR A 237 -3.48 9.13 3.97
CA THR A 237 -2.58 8.00 3.71
C THR A 237 -2.10 7.34 5.01
N LEU A 238 -2.73 7.69 6.15
CA LEU A 238 -2.32 7.19 7.46
C LEU A 238 -2.65 5.70 7.63
N PRO A 239 -1.78 4.96 8.35
CA PRO A 239 -2.11 3.61 8.81
C PRO A 239 -3.21 3.65 9.88
N GLY A 240 -3.93 2.53 10.02
CA GLY A 240 -4.89 2.33 11.11
C GLY A 240 -4.15 1.94 12.39
N THR A 241 -4.13 2.84 13.35
CA THR A 241 -3.52 2.64 14.68
C THR A 241 -4.43 3.24 15.75
N PRO A 242 -4.26 2.91 17.03
CA PRO A 242 -5.01 3.58 18.10
C PRO A 242 -4.87 5.11 18.12
N TYR A 243 -3.77 5.65 17.57
CA TYR A 243 -3.52 7.10 17.51
C TYR A 243 -4.16 7.79 16.31
N THR A 244 -4.61 7.02 15.33
CA THR A 244 -5.22 7.53 14.09
C THR A 244 -6.68 7.11 13.94
N GLU A 245 -7.19 6.30 14.87
CA GLU A 245 -8.57 5.85 14.87
C GLU A 245 -9.52 7.05 14.93
N LYS A 246 -10.45 7.12 13.95
CA LYS A 246 -11.43 8.21 13.78
C LYS A 246 -10.82 9.62 13.84
N LEU A 247 -9.56 9.78 13.42
CA LEU A 247 -8.91 11.10 13.33
C LEU A 247 -9.76 12.07 12.49
N PHE A 248 -10.39 11.57 11.42
CA PHE A 248 -11.39 12.31 10.66
C PHE A 248 -12.80 12.07 11.23
N GLY A 249 -13.05 12.63 12.41
CA GLY A 249 -14.36 12.72 13.04
C GLY A 249 -15.08 14.03 12.70
N ARG A 250 -16.20 14.31 13.40
CA ARG A 250 -17.02 15.53 13.19
C ARG A 250 -16.21 16.81 13.27
N ASP A 251 -15.33 16.94 14.26
CA ASP A 251 -14.52 18.14 14.47
C ASP A 251 -13.53 18.37 13.31
N ALA A 252 -12.90 17.31 12.81
CA ALA A 252 -11.98 17.40 11.70
C ALA A 252 -12.69 17.81 10.40
N PHE A 253 -13.86 17.21 10.11
CA PHE A 253 -14.66 17.63 8.97
C PHE A 253 -15.20 19.05 9.12
N ALA A 254 -15.63 19.45 10.31
CA ALA A 254 -16.09 20.81 10.59
C ALA A 254 -14.97 21.85 10.45
N ALA A 255 -13.74 21.49 10.71
CA ALA A 255 -12.56 22.36 10.54
C ALA A 255 -12.16 22.54 9.07
N MET A 256 -12.65 21.69 8.15
CA MET A 256 -12.32 21.82 6.73
C MET A 256 -12.97 23.07 6.13
N LYS A 257 -12.40 23.56 5.05
CA LYS A 257 -13.00 24.58 4.21
C LYS A 257 -14.26 24.00 3.51
N PRO A 258 -15.40 24.73 3.49
CA PRO A 258 -16.58 24.25 2.76
C PRO A 258 -16.28 23.92 1.30
N GLY A 259 -16.76 22.77 0.85
CA GLY A 259 -16.52 22.27 -0.50
C GLY A 259 -15.19 21.53 -0.68
N THR A 260 -14.50 21.15 0.40
CA THR A 260 -13.28 20.35 0.34
C THR A 260 -13.52 18.98 -0.33
N VAL A 261 -12.58 18.53 -1.14
CA VAL A 261 -12.53 17.16 -1.67
C VAL A 261 -11.78 16.28 -0.69
N PHE A 262 -12.35 15.14 -0.33
CA PHE A 262 -11.73 14.19 0.60
C PHE A 262 -11.38 12.88 -0.11
N VAL A 263 -10.16 12.38 0.09
CA VAL A 263 -9.71 11.11 -0.47
C VAL A 263 -9.12 10.25 0.65
N ASN A 264 -9.51 8.97 0.70
CA ASN A 264 -8.94 8.02 1.65
C ASN A 264 -8.33 6.82 0.92
N VAL A 265 -7.00 6.75 0.91
CA VAL A 265 -6.19 5.62 0.43
C VAL A 265 -5.30 5.04 1.55
N GLY A 266 -5.56 5.43 2.79
CA GLY A 266 -4.85 4.94 3.97
C GLY A 266 -5.53 3.72 4.59
N ARG A 267 -6.35 3.95 5.65
CA ARG A 267 -7.18 2.91 6.29
C ARG A 267 -8.55 3.49 6.62
N GLY A 268 -9.58 2.64 6.51
CA GLY A 268 -10.95 3.05 6.78
C GLY A 268 -11.19 3.43 8.24
N THR A 269 -10.55 2.77 9.17
CA THR A 269 -10.66 3.06 10.62
C THR A 269 -10.20 4.47 11.02
N VAL A 270 -9.46 5.17 10.15
CA VAL A 270 -9.03 6.57 10.37
C VAL A 270 -10.19 7.54 10.18
N VAL A 271 -11.29 7.12 9.54
CA VAL A 271 -12.45 7.94 9.21
C VAL A 271 -13.66 7.47 10.00
N ASP A 272 -14.38 8.42 10.61
CA ASP A 272 -15.74 8.20 11.06
C ASP A 272 -16.68 8.38 9.86
N GLU A 273 -17.21 7.27 9.33
CA GLU A 273 -18.05 7.26 8.12
C GLU A 273 -19.38 7.99 8.32
N GLU A 274 -19.93 7.99 9.54
CA GLU A 274 -21.14 8.77 9.85
C GLU A 274 -20.85 10.28 9.76
N ALA A 275 -19.72 10.71 10.33
CA ALA A 275 -19.30 12.11 10.27
C ALA A 275 -18.99 12.54 8.82
N LEU A 276 -18.42 11.65 8.01
CA LEU A 276 -18.19 11.90 6.58
C LEU A 276 -19.52 12.09 5.82
N LEU A 277 -20.52 11.23 6.08
CA LEU A 277 -21.84 11.34 5.46
C LEU A 277 -22.55 12.64 5.86
N GLU A 278 -22.45 13.06 7.13
CA GLU A 278 -22.94 14.37 7.59
C GLU A 278 -22.24 15.53 6.87
N ALA A 279 -20.89 15.45 6.71
CA ALA A 279 -20.09 16.47 6.01
C ALA A 279 -20.40 16.54 4.51
N LEU A 280 -20.68 15.41 3.89
CA LEU A 280 -21.22 15.36 2.52
C LEU A 280 -22.61 15.98 2.44
N GLY A 281 -23.50 15.67 3.41
CA GLY A 281 -24.88 16.17 3.46
C GLY A 281 -24.95 17.70 3.55
N ASN A 282 -24.14 18.30 4.40
CA ASN A 282 -24.11 19.74 4.65
C ASN A 282 -23.20 20.53 3.68
N GLY A 283 -22.45 19.85 2.80
CA GLY A 283 -21.57 20.49 1.79
C GLY A 283 -20.19 20.88 2.30
N GLN A 284 -19.83 20.52 3.52
CA GLN A 284 -18.46 20.68 4.03
C GLN A 284 -17.46 19.89 3.18
N VAL A 285 -17.83 18.64 2.86
CA VAL A 285 -17.17 17.82 1.85
C VAL A 285 -18.00 17.83 0.57
N SER A 286 -17.41 18.27 -0.53
CA SER A 286 -18.08 18.32 -1.83
C SER A 286 -18.05 16.99 -2.58
N TYR A 287 -17.03 16.17 -2.33
CA TYR A 287 -16.81 14.88 -2.98
C TYR A 287 -15.87 14.03 -2.12
N ALA A 288 -16.15 12.74 -2.02
CA ALA A 288 -15.27 11.77 -1.37
C ALA A 288 -14.86 10.65 -2.33
N CYS A 289 -13.59 10.25 -2.28
CA CYS A 289 -13.05 9.11 -3.02
C CYS A 289 -12.42 8.15 -2.00
N LEU A 290 -13.00 6.96 -1.87
CA LEU A 290 -12.69 6.03 -0.80
C LEU A 290 -12.28 4.68 -1.39
N ASP A 291 -11.06 4.24 -1.08
CA ASP A 291 -10.56 2.90 -1.41
C ASP A 291 -10.68 1.93 -0.23
N VAL A 292 -10.82 2.47 0.98
CA VAL A 292 -10.81 1.71 2.23
C VAL A 292 -11.95 2.13 3.16
N PHE A 293 -12.45 1.18 3.97
CA PHE A 293 -13.62 1.34 4.82
C PHE A 293 -13.37 0.83 6.23
N ALA A 294 -14.16 1.31 7.20
CA ALA A 294 -14.05 0.88 8.60
C ALA A 294 -14.36 -0.61 8.76
N VAL A 295 -15.28 -1.13 7.95
CA VAL A 295 -15.60 -2.55 7.85
C VAL A 295 -15.43 -2.99 6.40
N GLU A 296 -14.59 -3.99 6.17
CA GLU A 296 -14.34 -4.57 4.84
C GLU A 296 -14.62 -6.07 4.84
N PRO A 297 -15.35 -6.58 3.82
CA PRO A 297 -15.98 -5.85 2.71
C PRO A 297 -17.04 -4.85 3.17
N LEU A 298 -17.16 -3.71 2.44
CA LEU A 298 -18.18 -2.71 2.73
C LEU A 298 -19.57 -3.34 2.75
N PRO A 299 -20.36 -3.22 3.86
CA PRO A 299 -21.69 -3.80 3.95
C PRO A 299 -22.60 -3.38 2.79
N GLN A 300 -23.43 -4.31 2.30
CA GLN A 300 -24.27 -4.06 1.12
C GLN A 300 -25.33 -2.96 1.35
N ASP A 301 -25.70 -2.72 2.59
CA ASP A 301 -26.66 -1.69 3.02
C ASP A 301 -25.97 -0.35 3.36
N SER A 302 -24.67 -0.24 3.21
CA SER A 302 -23.95 1.02 3.45
C SER A 302 -24.46 2.12 2.50
N PRO A 303 -24.82 3.30 3.05
CA PRO A 303 -25.25 4.44 2.23
C PRO A 303 -24.15 4.99 1.32
N LEU A 304 -22.89 4.64 1.56
CA LEU A 304 -21.77 5.06 0.71
C LEU A 304 -21.89 4.51 -0.72
N TRP A 305 -22.48 3.31 -0.91
CA TRP A 305 -22.65 2.72 -2.24
C TRP A 305 -23.50 3.57 -3.20
N THR A 306 -24.50 4.23 -2.66
CA THR A 306 -25.49 4.97 -3.47
C THR A 306 -25.34 6.48 -3.39
N HIS A 307 -24.38 6.96 -2.59
CA HIS A 307 -24.19 8.40 -2.41
C HIS A 307 -23.58 9.03 -3.68
N SER A 308 -24.32 9.95 -4.31
CA SER A 308 -23.98 10.54 -5.62
C SER A 308 -22.65 11.30 -5.67
N ARG A 309 -22.10 11.66 -4.51
CA ARG A 309 -20.80 12.38 -4.40
C ARG A 309 -19.72 11.53 -3.75
N VAL A 310 -19.88 10.20 -3.77
CA VAL A 310 -18.88 9.25 -3.28
C VAL A 310 -18.46 8.33 -4.41
N MET A 311 -17.14 8.16 -4.57
CA MET A 311 -16.56 7.10 -5.36
C MET A 311 -16.07 6.01 -4.41
N VAL A 312 -16.54 4.80 -4.60
CA VAL A 312 -16.14 3.61 -3.85
C VAL A 312 -15.23 2.76 -4.72
N SER A 313 -14.08 2.39 -4.18
CA SER A 313 -13.19 1.36 -4.72
C SER A 313 -13.06 0.25 -3.67
N PRO A 314 -13.13 -1.04 -4.04
CA PRO A 314 -13.14 -2.14 -3.08
C PRO A 314 -11.73 -2.56 -2.66
N HIS A 315 -10.94 -1.64 -2.11
CA HIS A 315 -9.55 -1.81 -1.66
C HIS A 315 -8.64 -2.35 -2.78
N THR A 316 -8.80 -1.78 -3.98
CA THR A 316 -8.10 -2.24 -5.19
C THR A 316 -7.25 -1.16 -5.85
N SER A 317 -7.22 0.05 -5.30
CA SER A 317 -6.51 1.18 -5.91
C SER A 317 -4.98 0.99 -5.97
N ALA A 318 -4.45 0.09 -5.14
CA ALA A 318 -3.05 -0.31 -5.18
C ALA A 318 -2.75 -1.35 -6.27
N LEU A 319 -3.75 -2.12 -6.71
CA LEU A 319 -3.56 -3.22 -7.66
C LEU A 319 -3.24 -2.69 -9.05
N SER A 320 -2.12 -3.13 -9.57
CA SER A 320 -1.62 -2.74 -10.89
C SER A 320 -1.12 -3.96 -11.62
N ALA A 321 -1.33 -4.03 -12.93
CA ALA A 321 -0.72 -5.05 -13.78
C ALA A 321 0.83 -5.04 -13.73
N ALA A 322 1.42 -3.97 -13.18
CA ALA A 322 2.87 -3.86 -12.99
C ALA A 322 3.32 -4.28 -11.58
N GLU A 323 2.42 -4.73 -10.69
CA GLU A 323 2.72 -4.95 -9.28
C GLU A 323 3.85 -5.97 -9.07
N ASN A 324 3.76 -7.16 -9.69
CA ASN A 324 4.82 -8.18 -9.62
C ASN A 324 6.17 -7.63 -10.05
N ARG A 325 6.20 -6.82 -11.11
CA ARG A 325 7.42 -6.16 -11.59
C ARG A 325 7.98 -5.17 -10.56
N LEU A 326 7.12 -4.34 -9.96
CA LEU A 326 7.54 -3.36 -8.96
C LEU A 326 8.07 -4.04 -7.69
N ILE A 327 7.43 -5.13 -7.25
CA ILE A 327 7.91 -5.93 -6.11
C ILE A 327 9.23 -6.60 -6.45
N ALA A 328 9.35 -7.22 -7.63
CA ALA A 328 10.59 -7.84 -8.08
C ALA A 328 11.75 -6.82 -8.18
N ASP A 329 11.49 -5.60 -8.67
CA ASP A 329 12.48 -4.52 -8.72
C ASP A 329 12.94 -4.11 -7.32
N ARG A 330 12.01 -3.98 -6.37
CA ARG A 330 12.32 -3.71 -4.96
C ARG A 330 13.15 -4.85 -4.37
N PHE A 331 12.73 -6.10 -4.60
CA PHE A 331 13.46 -7.26 -4.13
C PHE A 331 14.88 -7.30 -4.72
N CYS A 332 15.07 -7.08 -6.02
CA CYS A 332 16.38 -7.06 -6.67
C CYS A 332 17.28 -5.98 -6.06
N SER A 333 16.75 -4.79 -5.77
CA SER A 333 17.48 -3.73 -5.08
C SER A 333 17.90 -4.15 -3.67
N ASN A 334 16.98 -4.73 -2.90
CA ASN A 334 17.25 -5.23 -1.56
C ASN A 334 18.24 -6.41 -1.58
N LEU A 335 18.15 -7.29 -2.59
CA LEU A 335 19.08 -8.41 -2.75
C LEU A 335 20.51 -7.92 -3.00
N ARG A 336 20.68 -6.89 -3.82
CA ARG A 336 21.97 -6.23 -4.01
C ARG A 336 22.51 -5.70 -2.67
N THR A 337 21.68 -4.95 -1.94
CA THR A 337 22.04 -4.42 -0.62
C THR A 337 22.42 -5.54 0.36
N HIS A 338 21.68 -6.67 0.36
CA HIS A 338 21.98 -7.83 1.20
C HIS A 338 23.33 -8.46 0.85
N LEU A 339 23.61 -8.66 -0.45
CA LEU A 339 24.89 -9.22 -0.93
C LEU A 339 26.09 -8.34 -0.57
N ASP A 340 25.88 -7.02 -0.59
CA ASP A 340 26.91 -6.03 -0.22
C ASP A 340 27.07 -5.88 1.32
N GLY A 341 26.28 -6.61 2.12
CA GLY A 341 26.27 -6.52 3.60
C GLY A 341 25.67 -5.24 4.15
N GLY A 342 24.88 -4.52 3.34
CA GLY A 342 24.21 -3.29 3.74
C GLY A 342 22.95 -3.50 4.60
N GLU A 343 22.39 -2.40 5.10
CA GLU A 343 21.15 -2.42 5.83
C GLU A 343 19.95 -2.49 4.88
N LEU A 344 19.07 -3.46 5.10
CA LEU A 344 17.84 -3.60 4.30
C LEU A 344 16.82 -2.55 4.71
N PRO A 345 16.20 -1.84 3.75
CA PRO A 345 15.09 -0.94 4.02
C PRO A 345 13.80 -1.70 4.32
N HIS A 346 12.83 -1.01 4.91
CA HIS A 346 11.47 -1.54 5.17
C HIS A 346 11.44 -2.86 5.95
N LEU A 347 12.33 -2.97 6.94
CA LEU A 347 12.29 -4.09 7.89
C LEU A 347 11.01 -4.02 8.72
N VAL A 348 10.38 -5.17 8.93
CA VAL A 348 9.30 -5.30 9.90
C VAL A 348 9.87 -5.07 11.29
N ASP A 349 9.26 -4.13 12.03
CA ASP A 349 9.49 -3.99 13.46
C ASP A 349 8.90 -5.21 14.18
N THR A 350 9.76 -6.09 14.70
CA THR A 350 9.34 -7.34 15.36
C THR A 350 8.83 -7.14 16.80
N VAL A 351 8.78 -5.90 17.28
CA VAL A 351 8.19 -5.53 18.58
C VAL A 351 6.77 -4.98 18.38
N HIS A 352 6.62 -4.06 17.43
CA HIS A 352 5.35 -3.36 17.19
C HIS A 352 4.58 -3.92 15.98
N PHE A 353 5.24 -4.70 15.13
CA PHE A 353 4.66 -5.38 13.96
C PHE A 353 4.05 -4.43 12.91
N TYR A 354 4.77 -3.37 12.59
CA TYR A 354 4.40 -2.45 11.49
C TYR A 354 5.57 -2.19 10.54
#